data_39a038f84f96d88f5526a3e1da28b2b0
#
_entry.id   39a038f84f96d88f5526a3e1da28b2b0
#
_cell.length_a   1.000
_cell.length_b   1.000
_cell.length_c   1.000
_cell.angle_alpha   90.00
_cell.angle_beta   90.00
_cell.angle_gamma   90.00
#
_symmetry.space_group_name_H-M   'P 1'
#
loop_
_entity.id
_entity.type
_entity.pdbx_description
1 polymer ?
#
loop_
_entity_poly.entity_id
_entity_poly.type
_entity_poly.pdbx_seq_one_letter_code
_entity_poly.pdbx_strand_id
1 'polypeptide(L)'
;CLESFQSGLSWRTILAKRENFLAAFQQFDFHRCPRFTEKDAKRLLQDKGIVRHRGKIEAIINNARCAEELANREGSLAVFFWRYEPDPESLAKAQTVSTSEESIALSRELKKMGWKFVGPTTVYAFMQAMGLINYHAEDCSLKNTVEQERDRFKRP
;
A
#
# COMPACT_ATOMS: atom_id res chain seq x y z
N CYS A 1 3.55 -0.82 0.98
CA CYS A 1 4.81 -0.34 1.56
C CYS A 1 5.29 0.97 0.92
N LEU A 2 5.43 1.04 -0.41
CA LEU A 2 5.92 2.25 -1.08
C LEU A 2 5.01 3.46 -0.84
N GLU A 3 3.69 3.29 -0.82
CA GLU A 3 2.72 4.33 -0.50
C GLU A 3 2.93 4.92 0.92
N SER A 4 3.28 4.08 1.88
CA SER A 4 3.62 4.55 3.24
C SER A 4 4.92 5.36 3.24
N PHE A 5 5.91 4.99 2.42
CA PHE A 5 7.13 5.78 2.25
C PHE A 5 6.88 7.11 1.53
N GLN A 6 5.89 7.17 0.64
CA GLN A 6 5.56 8.40 -0.08
C GLN A 6 5.02 9.50 0.84
N SER A 7 4.42 9.18 1.97
CA SER A 7 3.84 10.18 2.88
C SER A 7 4.80 11.36 3.13
N GLY A 8 4.40 12.56 2.69
CA GLY A 8 5.22 13.78 2.75
C GLY A 8 6.34 13.89 1.71
N LEU A 9 6.36 13.01 0.69
CA LEU A 9 7.36 13.00 -0.39
C LEU A 9 6.68 12.90 -1.76
N SER A 10 7.43 13.25 -2.83
CA SER A 10 6.91 13.05 -4.19
C SER A 10 6.94 11.58 -4.59
N TRP A 11 5.92 11.14 -5.32
CA TRP A 11 5.87 9.79 -5.89
C TRP A 11 7.06 9.51 -6.82
N ARG A 12 7.47 10.51 -7.60
CA ARG A 12 8.67 10.41 -8.45
C ARG A 12 9.92 9.99 -7.66
N THR A 13 10.11 10.55 -6.46
CA THR A 13 11.25 10.20 -5.58
C THR A 13 11.17 8.73 -5.14
N ILE A 14 9.99 8.25 -4.78
CA ILE A 14 9.76 6.87 -4.35
C ILE A 14 9.95 5.90 -5.51
N LEU A 15 9.38 6.23 -6.66
CA LEU A 15 9.46 5.38 -7.86
C LEU A 15 10.91 5.23 -8.35
N ALA A 16 11.68 6.32 -8.36
CA ALA A 16 13.10 6.28 -8.73
C ALA A 16 13.96 5.39 -7.80
N LYS A 17 13.47 5.12 -6.58
CA LYS A 17 14.14 4.26 -5.58
C LYS A 17 13.51 2.89 -5.42
N ARG A 18 12.53 2.54 -6.25
CA ARG A 18 11.71 1.32 -6.12
C ARG A 18 12.56 0.05 -5.99
N GLU A 19 13.53 -0.13 -6.89
CA GLU A 19 14.39 -1.33 -6.89
C GLU A 19 15.28 -1.39 -5.65
N ASN A 20 15.78 -0.25 -5.18
CA ASN A 20 16.54 -0.17 -3.93
C ASN A 20 15.68 -0.53 -2.72
N PHE A 21 14.42 -0.08 -2.68
CA PHE A 21 13.48 -0.49 -1.63
C PHE A 21 13.20 -1.99 -1.66
N LEU A 22 12.98 -2.57 -2.84
CA LEU A 22 12.77 -4.01 -2.99
C LEU A 22 13.97 -4.80 -2.46
N ALA A 23 15.18 -4.41 -2.85
CA ALA A 23 16.41 -5.04 -2.36
C ALA A 23 16.60 -4.87 -0.85
N ALA A 24 16.41 -3.64 -0.33
CA ALA A 24 16.61 -3.30 1.08
C ALA A 24 15.66 -4.06 2.03
N PHE A 25 14.40 -4.28 1.60
CA PHE A 25 13.33 -4.92 2.37
C PHE A 25 12.98 -6.33 1.89
N GLN A 26 13.92 -7.03 1.24
CA GLN A 26 13.75 -8.43 0.80
C GLN A 26 12.45 -8.63 -0.01
N GLN A 27 12.25 -7.80 -1.04
CA GLN A 27 11.07 -7.78 -1.91
C GLN A 27 9.74 -7.46 -1.15
N PHE A 28 9.83 -6.83 0.00
CA PHE A 28 8.71 -6.61 0.92
C PHE A 28 7.99 -7.90 1.32
N ASP A 29 8.72 -9.01 1.38
CA ASP A 29 8.20 -10.27 1.86
C ASP A 29 7.77 -10.12 3.33
N PHE A 30 6.46 -10.21 3.57
CA PHE A 30 5.88 -10.01 4.90
C PHE A 30 6.11 -11.18 5.86
N HIS A 31 6.72 -12.28 5.41
CA HIS A 31 7.22 -13.36 6.26
C HIS A 31 8.69 -13.14 6.67
N ARG A 32 9.44 -12.36 5.91
CA ARG A 32 10.85 -12.07 6.18
C ARG A 32 11.06 -10.75 6.93
N CYS A 33 10.38 -9.70 6.51
CA CYS A 33 10.48 -8.38 7.14
C CYS A 33 10.18 -8.35 8.66
N PRO A 34 9.25 -9.17 9.21
CA PRO A 34 9.02 -9.23 10.66
C PRO A 34 10.24 -9.64 11.48
N ARG A 35 11.20 -10.34 10.86
CA ARG A 35 12.42 -10.84 11.49
C ARG A 35 13.55 -9.82 11.51
N PHE A 36 13.35 -8.64 10.92
CA PHE A 36 14.32 -7.56 10.96
C PHE A 36 14.53 -7.08 12.39
N THR A 37 15.80 -6.94 12.75
CA THR A 37 16.28 -6.54 14.07
C THR A 37 16.66 -5.05 14.09
N GLU A 38 17.02 -4.54 15.25
CA GLU A 38 17.59 -3.19 15.37
C GLU A 38 18.88 -3.02 14.52
N LYS A 39 19.64 -4.08 14.31
CA LYS A 39 20.80 -4.07 13.40
C LYS A 39 20.37 -3.81 11.96
N ASP A 40 19.27 -4.42 11.53
CA ASP A 40 18.71 -4.19 10.18
C ASP A 40 18.16 -2.77 10.05
N ALA A 41 17.47 -2.27 11.06
CA ALA A 41 17.00 -0.89 11.07
C ALA A 41 18.16 0.11 10.97
N LYS A 42 19.26 -0.12 11.67
CA LYS A 42 20.48 0.70 11.56
C LYS A 42 21.11 0.62 10.18
N ARG A 43 21.18 -0.57 9.59
CA ARG A 43 21.66 -0.77 8.21
C ARG A 43 20.82 0.03 7.21
N LEU A 44 19.50 -0.07 7.31
CA LEU A 44 18.55 0.65 6.45
C LEU A 44 18.65 2.17 6.59
N LEU A 45 18.92 2.68 7.79
CA LEU A 45 19.12 4.11 8.02
C LEU A 45 20.42 4.66 7.37
N GLN A 46 21.36 3.81 7.02
CA GLN A 46 22.60 4.19 6.34
C GLN A 46 22.50 4.01 4.81
N ASP A 47 21.46 3.31 4.33
CA ASP A 47 21.27 3.04 2.92
C ASP A 47 20.81 4.29 2.16
N LYS A 48 21.70 4.88 1.35
CA LYS A 48 21.41 6.03 0.50
C LYS A 48 20.44 5.72 -0.64
N GLY A 49 20.25 4.46 -0.95
CA GLY A 49 19.34 3.99 -1.98
C GLY A 49 17.87 4.18 -1.61
N ILE A 50 17.54 4.26 -0.33
CA ILE A 50 16.17 4.42 0.16
C ILE A 50 15.93 5.74 0.88
N VAL A 51 14.71 5.99 1.33
CA VAL A 51 14.37 7.10 2.24
C VAL A 51 14.76 6.72 3.66
N ARG A 52 15.78 7.38 4.20
CA ARG A 52 16.37 7.10 5.52
C ARG A 52 15.57 7.76 6.65
N HIS A 53 14.36 7.27 6.89
CA HIS A 53 13.48 7.78 7.94
C HIS A 53 13.13 6.65 8.92
N ARG A 54 13.66 6.73 10.15
CA ARG A 54 13.52 5.68 11.19
C ARG A 54 12.07 5.24 11.38
N GLY A 55 11.15 6.17 11.61
CA GLY A 55 9.75 5.85 11.86
C GLY A 55 9.07 5.13 10.70
N LYS A 56 9.44 5.46 9.44
CA LYS A 56 8.90 4.75 8.26
C LYS A 56 9.50 3.35 8.12
N ILE A 57 10.80 3.18 8.39
CA ILE A 57 11.47 1.87 8.38
C ILE A 57 10.85 0.95 9.44
N GLU A 58 10.72 1.44 10.68
CA GLU A 58 10.09 0.70 11.77
C GLU A 58 8.62 0.38 11.49
N ALA A 59 7.90 1.31 10.83
CA ALA A 59 6.52 1.08 10.41
C ALA A 59 6.40 -0.06 9.41
N ILE A 60 7.30 -0.18 8.43
CA ILE A 60 7.26 -1.30 7.47
C ILE A 60 7.49 -2.64 8.17
N ILE A 61 8.44 -2.70 9.10
CA ILE A 61 8.72 -3.91 9.90
C ILE A 61 7.48 -4.28 10.74
N ASN A 62 6.87 -3.30 11.41
CA ASN A 62 5.64 -3.48 12.16
C ASN A 62 4.48 -3.94 11.27
N ASN A 63 4.27 -3.28 10.13
CA ASN A 63 3.18 -3.59 9.22
C ASN A 63 3.34 -4.98 8.60
N ALA A 64 4.57 -5.45 8.40
CA ALA A 64 4.81 -6.81 7.95
C ALA A 64 4.36 -7.86 8.98
N ARG A 65 4.54 -7.61 10.30
CA ARG A 65 4.00 -8.46 11.37
C ARG A 65 2.48 -8.46 11.37
N CYS A 66 1.87 -7.27 11.29
CA CYS A 66 0.42 -7.14 11.18
C CYS A 66 -0.12 -7.86 9.92
N ALA A 67 0.61 -7.82 8.81
CA ALA A 67 0.22 -8.51 7.57
C ALA A 67 0.28 -10.03 7.72
N GLU A 68 1.30 -10.57 8.38
CA GLU A 68 1.43 -11.99 8.67
C GLU A 68 0.27 -12.47 9.57
N GLU A 69 -0.02 -11.73 10.64
CA GLU A 69 -1.15 -12.01 11.55
C GLU A 69 -2.50 -11.94 10.80
N LEU A 70 -2.68 -10.91 9.97
CA LEU A 70 -3.89 -10.72 9.18
C LEU A 70 -4.08 -11.85 8.16
N ALA A 71 -3.03 -12.23 7.42
CA ALA A 71 -3.08 -13.33 6.47
C ALA A 71 -3.42 -14.68 7.14
N ASN A 72 -2.86 -14.93 8.32
CA ASN A 72 -3.16 -16.14 9.10
C ASN A 72 -4.62 -16.16 9.59
N ARG A 73 -5.18 -15.02 9.96
CA ARG A 73 -6.57 -14.91 10.44
C ARG A 73 -7.60 -15.00 9.32
N GLU A 74 -7.36 -14.33 8.20
CA GLU A 74 -8.32 -14.18 7.09
C GLU A 74 -8.11 -15.20 5.95
N GLY A 75 -7.05 -16.02 6.03
CA GLY A 75 -6.63 -16.92 4.97
C GLY A 75 -5.77 -16.28 3.88
N SER A 76 -5.99 -15.01 3.55
CA SER A 76 -5.09 -14.22 2.70
C SER A 76 -5.30 -12.71 2.90
N LEU A 77 -4.26 -11.93 2.57
CA LEU A 77 -4.39 -10.46 2.53
C LEU A 77 -5.38 -10.00 1.46
N ALA A 78 -5.44 -10.69 0.34
CA ALA A 78 -6.34 -10.34 -0.75
C ALA A 78 -7.80 -10.45 -0.31
N VAL A 79 -8.21 -11.54 0.35
CA VAL A 79 -9.57 -11.71 0.90
C VAL A 79 -9.95 -10.54 1.79
N PHE A 80 -9.04 -10.08 2.65
CA PHE A 80 -9.32 -8.95 3.54
C PHE A 80 -9.46 -7.63 2.76
N PHE A 81 -8.49 -7.30 1.90
CA PHE A 81 -8.47 -6.00 1.23
C PHE A 81 -9.59 -5.84 0.20
N TRP A 82 -9.92 -6.88 -0.55
CA TRP A 82 -10.99 -6.82 -1.58
C TRP A 82 -12.39 -6.62 -1.00
N ARG A 83 -12.62 -6.84 0.30
CA ARG A 83 -13.89 -6.44 0.97
C ARG A 83 -14.14 -4.92 0.96
N TYR A 84 -13.11 -4.14 0.69
CA TYR A 84 -13.18 -2.68 0.61
C TYR A 84 -13.18 -2.16 -0.83
N GLU A 85 -13.40 -3.05 -1.82
CA GLU A 85 -13.64 -2.59 -3.19
C GLU A 85 -14.93 -1.77 -3.21
N PRO A 86 -14.89 -0.48 -3.64
CA PRO A 86 -16.09 0.35 -3.67
C PRO A 86 -17.00 -0.07 -4.81
N ASP A 87 -18.29 0.23 -4.65
CA ASP A 87 -19.23 0.18 -5.76
C ASP A 87 -18.80 1.21 -6.82
N PRO A 88 -18.61 0.82 -8.09
CA PRO A 88 -18.24 1.73 -9.16
C PRO A 88 -19.14 2.96 -9.27
N GLU A 89 -20.44 2.81 -8.99
CA GLU A 89 -21.41 3.90 -9.03
C GLU A 89 -21.23 4.91 -7.89
N SER A 90 -20.59 4.53 -6.79
CA SER A 90 -20.30 5.39 -5.65
C SER A 90 -19.02 6.19 -5.80
N LEU A 91 -18.19 5.87 -6.80
CA LEU A 91 -16.89 6.51 -6.98
C LEU A 91 -17.05 7.97 -7.45
N ALA A 92 -16.35 8.88 -6.75
CA ALA A 92 -16.20 10.25 -7.21
C ALA A 92 -15.49 10.31 -8.57
N LYS A 93 -15.76 11.38 -9.32
CA LYS A 93 -15.05 11.64 -10.58
C LYS A 93 -13.54 11.54 -10.38
N ALA A 94 -12.88 10.86 -11.31
CA ALA A 94 -11.43 10.66 -11.26
C ALA A 94 -10.65 11.95 -11.01
N GLN A 95 -9.62 11.86 -10.18
CA GLN A 95 -8.70 12.95 -9.83
C GLN A 95 -9.32 14.15 -9.06
N THR A 96 -10.54 14.02 -8.56
CA THR A 96 -11.20 15.09 -7.78
C THR A 96 -11.05 14.93 -6.27
N VAL A 97 -10.79 13.71 -5.78
CA VAL A 97 -10.66 13.40 -4.36
C VAL A 97 -9.39 12.61 -4.08
N SER A 98 -8.93 12.65 -2.84
CA SER A 98 -7.76 11.88 -2.37
C SER A 98 -8.11 10.82 -1.33
N THR A 99 -9.40 10.63 -1.07
CA THR A 99 -9.96 9.63 -0.14
C THR A 99 -11.35 9.21 -0.59
N SER A 100 -11.81 8.04 -0.17
CA SER A 100 -13.19 7.58 -0.26
C SER A 100 -13.67 7.07 1.10
N GLU A 101 -14.96 6.75 1.22
CA GLU A 101 -15.52 6.18 2.45
C GLU A 101 -14.84 4.85 2.79
N GLU A 102 -14.58 4.00 1.79
CA GLU A 102 -13.89 2.73 1.95
C GLU A 102 -12.44 2.93 2.38
N SER A 103 -11.73 3.90 1.80
CA SER A 103 -10.35 4.20 2.19
C SER A 103 -10.27 4.69 3.64
N ILE A 104 -11.26 5.46 4.09
CA ILE A 104 -11.38 5.93 5.48
C ILE A 104 -11.70 4.75 6.41
N ALA A 105 -12.65 3.88 6.01
CA ALA A 105 -13.03 2.70 6.78
C ALA A 105 -11.85 1.72 6.90
N LEU A 106 -11.19 1.40 5.79
CA LEU A 106 -10.01 0.52 5.74
C LEU A 106 -8.86 1.11 6.57
N SER A 107 -8.58 2.40 6.44
CA SER A 107 -7.56 3.08 7.26
C SER A 107 -7.83 2.95 8.75
N ARG A 108 -9.08 3.12 9.16
CA ARG A 108 -9.51 2.97 10.56
C ARG A 108 -9.30 1.55 11.06
N GLU A 109 -9.67 0.57 10.27
CA GLU A 109 -9.52 -0.84 10.62
C GLU A 109 -8.05 -1.27 10.71
N LEU A 110 -7.22 -0.88 9.74
CA LEU A 110 -5.78 -1.13 9.78
C LEU A 110 -5.13 -0.51 11.02
N LYS A 111 -5.50 0.73 11.38
CA LYS A 111 -4.99 1.39 12.59
C LYS A 111 -5.39 0.65 13.87
N LYS A 112 -6.62 0.13 13.97
CA LYS A 112 -7.06 -0.69 15.11
C LYS A 112 -6.21 -1.96 15.25
N MET A 113 -5.80 -2.54 14.13
CA MET A 113 -4.89 -3.70 14.08
C MET A 113 -3.40 -3.32 14.27
N GLY A 114 -3.09 -2.09 14.63
CA GLY A 114 -1.72 -1.65 14.93
C GLY A 114 -0.87 -1.24 13.73
N TRP A 115 -1.44 -1.16 12.53
CA TRP A 115 -0.70 -0.69 11.34
C TRP A 115 -0.34 0.79 11.46
N LYS A 116 0.81 1.16 10.90
CA LYS A 116 1.37 2.52 10.94
C LYS A 116 1.53 3.08 9.54
N PHE A 117 1.47 4.41 9.40
CA PHE A 117 1.54 5.13 8.11
C PHE A 117 0.48 4.66 7.10
N VAL A 118 -0.71 4.36 7.59
CA VAL A 118 -1.88 3.92 6.80
C VAL A 118 -3.01 4.95 6.92
N GLY A 119 -2.72 6.23 6.73
CA GLY A 119 -3.72 7.29 6.66
C GLY A 119 -4.68 7.09 5.48
N PRO A 120 -5.90 7.67 5.50
CA PRO A 120 -6.90 7.48 4.45
C PRO A 120 -6.37 7.75 3.04
N THR A 121 -5.60 8.83 2.86
CA THR A 121 -4.97 9.18 1.57
C THR A 121 -3.96 8.13 1.12
N THR A 122 -3.13 7.62 2.04
CA THR A 122 -2.17 6.54 1.75
C THR A 122 -2.89 5.24 1.37
N VAL A 123 -3.99 4.93 2.07
CA VAL A 123 -4.83 3.76 1.80
C VAL A 123 -5.53 3.92 0.45
N TYR A 124 -6.03 5.11 0.13
CA TYR A 124 -6.65 5.39 -1.16
C TYR A 124 -5.68 5.19 -2.33
N ALA A 125 -4.44 5.70 -2.20
CA ALA A 125 -3.38 5.45 -3.17
C ALA A 125 -3.05 3.95 -3.29
N PHE A 126 -3.02 3.21 -2.18
CA PHE A 126 -2.87 1.76 -2.19
C PHE A 126 -4.02 1.07 -2.92
N MET A 127 -5.27 1.46 -2.71
CA MET A 127 -6.44 0.88 -3.40
C MET A 127 -6.37 1.09 -4.91
N GLN A 128 -5.88 2.26 -5.36
CA GLN A 128 -5.62 2.52 -6.77
C GLN A 128 -4.49 1.63 -7.33
N ALA A 129 -3.36 1.56 -6.62
CA ALA A 129 -2.20 0.77 -7.04
C ALA A 129 -2.49 -0.73 -7.12
N MET A 130 -3.40 -1.24 -6.28
CA MET A 130 -3.79 -2.65 -6.23
C MET A 130 -5.01 -2.98 -7.11
N GLY A 131 -5.56 -2.00 -7.81
CA GLY A 131 -6.67 -2.20 -8.72
C GLY A 131 -8.05 -2.32 -8.06
N LEU A 132 -8.20 -2.02 -6.77
CA LEU A 132 -9.52 -1.93 -6.15
C LEU A 132 -10.34 -0.76 -6.73
N ILE A 133 -9.65 0.27 -7.18
CA ILE A 133 -10.23 1.47 -7.78
C ILE A 133 -9.51 1.75 -9.09
N ASN A 134 -10.25 1.93 -10.18
CA ASN A 134 -9.72 2.50 -11.41
C ASN A 134 -9.95 4.01 -11.40
N TYR A 135 -8.91 4.78 -11.06
CA TYR A 135 -8.99 6.23 -10.91
C TYR A 135 -8.30 6.99 -12.07
N HIS A 136 -8.15 6.32 -13.22
CA HIS A 136 -7.66 6.96 -14.44
C HIS A 136 -8.68 8.00 -14.96
N ALA A 137 -8.18 9.13 -15.45
CA ALA A 137 -9.02 10.14 -16.08
C ALA A 137 -9.76 9.57 -17.32
N GLU A 138 -10.87 10.19 -17.70
CA GLU A 138 -11.71 9.71 -18.80
C GLU A 138 -10.96 9.60 -20.13
N ASP A 139 -10.04 10.52 -20.37
CA ASP A 139 -9.20 10.62 -21.57
C ASP A 139 -7.87 9.83 -21.43
N CYS A 140 -7.65 9.13 -20.34
CA CYS A 140 -6.44 8.33 -20.15
C CYS A 140 -6.52 7.05 -21.00
N SER A 141 -5.51 6.86 -21.86
CA SER A 141 -5.41 5.70 -22.74
C SER A 141 -5.36 4.35 -21.99
N LEU A 142 -4.96 4.35 -20.72
CA LEU A 142 -4.90 3.13 -19.90
C LEU A 142 -6.20 2.80 -19.17
N LYS A 143 -7.16 3.73 -19.10
CA LYS A 143 -8.41 3.54 -18.33
C LYS A 143 -9.14 2.25 -18.72
N ASN A 144 -9.40 2.08 -20.02
CA ASN A 144 -10.11 0.91 -20.53
C ASN A 144 -9.31 -0.39 -20.35
N THR A 145 -7.99 -0.33 -20.51
CA THR A 145 -7.12 -1.50 -20.30
C THR A 145 -7.19 -1.97 -18.86
N VAL A 146 -7.09 -1.03 -17.91
CA VAL A 146 -7.19 -1.35 -16.48
C VAL A 146 -8.57 -1.91 -16.12
N GLU A 147 -9.65 -1.33 -16.68
CA GLU A 147 -11.00 -1.83 -16.43
C GLU A 147 -11.18 -3.26 -16.95
N GLN A 148 -10.74 -3.56 -18.17
CA GLN A 148 -10.78 -4.91 -18.71
C GLN A 148 -10.02 -5.93 -17.86
N GLU A 149 -8.86 -5.55 -17.33
CA GLU A 149 -8.10 -6.43 -16.42
C GLU A 149 -8.82 -6.62 -15.08
N ARG A 150 -9.49 -5.58 -14.56
CA ARG A 150 -10.33 -5.68 -13.35
C ARG A 150 -11.53 -6.61 -13.56
N ASP A 151 -12.18 -6.54 -14.73
CA ASP A 151 -13.32 -7.41 -15.08
C ASP A 151 -12.92 -8.88 -15.20
N ARG A 152 -11.73 -9.15 -15.72
CA ARG A 152 -11.17 -10.51 -15.83
C ARG A 152 -10.69 -11.07 -14.49
N PHE A 153 -10.37 -10.20 -13.55
CA PHE A 153 -9.84 -10.61 -12.26
C PHE A 153 -10.92 -11.26 -11.39
N LYS A 154 -10.68 -12.51 -10.98
CA LYS A 154 -11.55 -13.18 -9.99
C LYS A 154 -11.22 -12.64 -8.61
N ARG A 155 -12.18 -11.93 -8.02
CA ARG A 155 -12.08 -11.49 -6.63
C ARG A 155 -11.93 -12.70 -5.71
N PRO A 156 -11.05 -12.63 -4.70
CA PRO A 156 -10.82 -13.75 -3.78
C PRO A 156 -11.99 -14.01 -2.84
#